data_98ee013cce556b5147008e3be7ed750d
#
_entry.id   98ee013cce556b5147008e3be7ed750d
#
_cell.length_a   1.000
_cell.length_b   1.000
_cell.length_c   1.000
_cell.angle_alpha   90.00
_cell.angle_beta   90.00
_cell.angle_gamma   90.00
#
_symmetry.space_group_name_H-M   'P 1'
#
loop_
_entity.id
_entity.type
_entity.pdbx_description
1 polymer ?
#
loop_
_entity_poly.entity_id
_entity_poly.type
_entity_poly.pdbx_seq_one_letter_code
_entity_poly.pdbx_strand_id
1 'polypeptide(L)'
;MKISSIKDLHKITKKIKKFIKIGDTILLYGEIGVGKTTFTRLLINDLNTSSNKIEVLSPTFNIILEYTVNKINIRHFDLYRIKNKKDLNNIGIFENSKQNITLIEWPELIKNQPKNRLDLFF
;
A
#
# COMPACT_ATOMS: atom_id res chain seq x y z
N MET A 1 3.54 13.76 0.29
CA MET A 1 4.80 13.66 1.06
C MET A 1 5.87 13.02 0.21
N LYS A 2 7.05 13.58 0.19
CA LYS A 2 8.16 13.06 -0.60
C LYS A 2 9.13 12.28 0.26
N ILE A 3 9.61 11.14 -0.24
CA ILE A 3 10.50 10.24 0.48
C ILE A 3 11.85 10.19 -0.24
N SER A 4 12.94 10.49 0.45
CA SER A 4 14.26 10.59 -0.16
C SER A 4 15.30 9.60 0.34
N SER A 5 15.03 8.86 1.42
CA SER A 5 16.00 7.89 1.96
C SER A 5 15.31 6.80 2.78
N ILE A 6 16.03 5.69 3.06
CA ILE A 6 15.54 4.60 3.92
C ILE A 6 15.29 5.10 5.35
N LYS A 7 16.12 6.02 5.83
CA LYS A 7 15.93 6.65 7.14
C LYS A 7 14.61 7.39 7.21
N ASP A 8 14.26 8.10 6.14
CA ASP A 8 12.98 8.79 6.04
C ASP A 8 11.82 7.81 5.99
N LEU A 9 11.99 6.67 5.33
CA LEU A 9 10.98 5.61 5.29
C LEU A 9 10.63 5.14 6.69
N HIS A 10 11.61 4.85 7.52
CA HIS A 10 11.38 4.42 8.91
C HIS A 10 10.61 5.45 9.72
N LYS A 11 10.98 6.72 9.60
CA LYS A 11 10.28 7.80 10.29
C LYS A 11 8.83 7.90 9.86
N ILE A 12 8.59 7.74 8.56
CA ILE A 12 7.25 7.87 7.98
C ILE A 12 6.38 6.69 8.38
N THR A 13 6.88 5.46 8.32
CA THR A 13 6.10 4.29 8.73
C THR A 13 5.72 4.37 10.21
N LYS A 14 6.60 4.86 11.06
CA LYS A 14 6.28 5.05 12.48
C LYS A 14 5.20 6.11 12.70
N LYS A 15 5.23 7.19 11.95
CA LYS A 15 4.17 8.21 12.00
C LYS A 15 2.84 7.66 11.52
N ILE A 16 2.86 6.95 10.39
CA ILE A 16 1.66 6.37 9.80
C ILE A 16 1.03 5.36 10.76
N LYS A 17 1.84 4.53 11.40
CA LYS A 17 1.37 3.56 12.39
C LYS A 17 0.52 4.19 13.48
N LYS A 18 0.79 5.43 13.85
CA LYS A 18 0.09 6.12 14.93
C LYS A 18 -1.33 6.52 14.57
N PHE A 19 -1.62 6.75 13.29
CA PHE A 19 -2.93 7.25 12.88
C PHE A 19 -3.65 6.40 11.84
N ILE A 20 -2.98 5.43 11.22
CA ILE A 20 -3.62 4.58 10.22
C ILE A 20 -4.68 3.70 10.86
N LYS A 21 -5.80 3.55 10.16
CA LYS A 21 -6.92 2.74 10.64
C LYS A 21 -7.58 2.01 9.48
N ILE A 22 -8.39 1.01 9.82
CA ILE A 22 -9.19 0.28 8.84
C ILE A 22 -10.05 1.25 8.05
N GLY A 23 -10.04 1.11 6.73
CA GLY A 23 -10.71 2.01 5.80
C GLY A 23 -9.80 3.02 5.14
N ASP A 24 -8.57 3.16 5.62
CA ASP A 24 -7.61 4.09 5.03
C ASP A 24 -6.95 3.50 3.79
N THR A 25 -6.58 4.38 2.86
CA THR A 25 -5.89 4.03 1.62
C THR A 25 -4.60 4.82 1.51
N ILE A 26 -3.51 4.16 1.13
CA ILE A 26 -2.23 4.81 0.85
C ILE A 26 -1.89 4.61 -0.62
N LEU A 27 -1.68 5.71 -1.34
CA LEU A 27 -1.29 5.70 -2.74
C LEU A 27 0.21 5.95 -2.85
N LEU A 28 0.91 5.03 -3.51
CA LEU A 28 2.37 5.04 -3.63
C LEU A 28 2.76 5.40 -5.05
N TYR A 29 3.33 6.59 -5.22
CA TYR A 29 3.77 7.13 -6.51
C TYR A 29 5.28 7.00 -6.63
N GLY A 30 5.76 6.67 -7.82
CA GLY A 30 7.19 6.62 -8.10
C GLY A 30 7.57 5.52 -9.05
N GLU A 31 8.78 5.62 -9.62
CA GLU A 31 9.31 4.66 -10.56
C GLU A 31 9.61 3.31 -9.92
N ILE A 32 9.81 2.29 -10.74
CA ILE A 32 10.24 0.96 -10.28
C ILE A 32 11.58 1.09 -9.57
N GLY A 33 11.73 0.40 -8.44
CA GLY A 33 13.00 0.35 -7.72
C GLY A 33 13.29 1.53 -6.80
N VAL A 34 12.34 2.44 -6.60
CA VAL A 34 12.57 3.63 -5.76
C VAL A 34 12.19 3.44 -4.28
N GLY A 35 11.84 2.22 -3.87
CA GLY A 35 11.60 1.93 -2.45
C GLY A 35 10.15 1.71 -2.05
N LYS A 36 9.22 1.62 -2.98
CA LYS A 36 7.80 1.39 -2.66
C LYS A 36 7.58 0.06 -1.94
N THR A 37 8.23 -1.00 -2.40
CA THR A 37 8.14 -2.31 -1.75
C THR A 37 8.80 -2.29 -0.38
N THR A 38 9.93 -1.58 -0.24
CA THR A 38 10.62 -1.42 1.04
C THR A 38 9.72 -0.71 2.04
N PHE A 39 9.05 0.37 1.61
CA PHE A 39 8.08 1.07 2.45
C PHE A 39 6.97 0.13 2.94
N THR A 40 6.38 -0.63 2.02
CA THR A 40 5.29 -1.55 2.34
C THR A 40 5.75 -2.60 3.34
N ARG A 41 6.95 -3.16 3.15
CA ARG A 41 7.54 -4.13 4.09
C ARG A 41 7.70 -3.53 5.48
N LEU A 42 8.24 -2.33 5.56
CA LEU A 42 8.44 -1.65 6.84
C LEU A 42 7.10 -1.37 7.52
N LEU A 43 6.13 -0.86 6.79
CA LEU A 43 4.82 -0.55 7.35
C LEU A 43 4.11 -1.80 7.87
N ILE A 44 4.05 -2.85 7.08
CA ILE A 44 3.38 -4.09 7.47
C ILE A 44 4.04 -4.68 8.71
N ASN A 45 5.37 -4.69 8.76
CA ASN A 45 6.09 -5.21 9.91
C ASN A 45 5.99 -4.30 11.13
N ASP A 46 5.89 -2.98 10.95
CA ASP A 46 5.65 -2.06 12.06
C ASP A 46 4.25 -2.24 12.65
N LEU A 47 3.26 -2.58 11.85
CA LEU A 47 1.90 -2.87 12.32
C LEU A 47 1.79 -4.25 12.98
N ASN A 48 2.72 -5.15 12.70
CA ASN A 48 2.72 -6.49 13.22
C ASN A 48 3.35 -6.52 14.61
N THR A 49 2.57 -6.90 15.63
CA THR A 49 3.06 -7.01 17.01
C THR A 49 3.65 -8.38 17.33
N SER A 50 3.52 -9.35 16.43
CA SER A 50 4.14 -10.67 16.57
C SER A 50 5.66 -10.57 16.49
N SER A 51 6.38 -11.47 17.19
CA SER A 51 7.84 -11.57 17.10
C SER A 51 8.31 -12.08 15.75
N ASN A 52 7.44 -12.74 14.98
CA ASN A 52 7.77 -13.28 13.66
C ASN A 52 7.57 -12.21 12.59
N LYS A 53 8.63 -11.95 11.84
CA LYS A 53 8.55 -11.01 10.71
C LYS A 53 7.71 -11.59 9.58
N ILE A 54 6.97 -10.71 8.91
CA ILE A 54 6.18 -11.07 7.74
C ILE A 54 7.02 -10.82 6.48
N GLU A 55 7.10 -11.82 5.61
CA GLU A 55 7.72 -11.66 4.32
C GLU A 55 6.78 -10.88 3.41
N VAL A 56 7.25 -9.72 2.92
CA VAL A 56 6.48 -8.87 2.03
C VAL A 56 7.12 -8.90 0.65
N LEU A 57 6.36 -9.39 -0.32
CA LEU A 57 6.77 -9.48 -1.72
C LEU A 57 6.18 -8.32 -2.52
N SER A 58 6.75 -8.07 -3.70
CA SER A 58 6.15 -7.13 -4.64
C SER A 58 4.97 -7.81 -5.34
N PRO A 59 3.80 -7.15 -5.45
CA PRO A 59 2.64 -7.72 -6.15
C PRO A 59 2.72 -7.56 -7.67
N THR A 60 3.89 -7.26 -8.23
CA THR A 60 4.06 -6.97 -9.66
C THR A 60 3.49 -8.05 -10.56
N PHE A 61 3.65 -9.32 -10.22
CA PHE A 61 3.14 -10.43 -11.02
C PHE A 61 1.72 -10.84 -10.66
N ASN A 62 1.32 -10.65 -9.42
CA ASN A 62 0.01 -11.09 -8.92
C ASN A 62 -1.03 -9.98 -8.88
N ILE A 63 -0.63 -8.74 -9.14
CA ILE A 63 -1.46 -7.53 -9.06
C ILE A 63 -1.92 -7.23 -7.63
N ILE A 64 -2.33 -8.22 -6.87
CA ILE A 64 -2.74 -8.06 -5.48
C ILE A 64 -2.06 -9.09 -4.58
N LEU A 65 -1.62 -8.63 -3.41
CA LEU A 65 -1.21 -9.49 -2.29
C LEU A 65 -1.96 -9.07 -1.05
N GLU A 66 -2.33 -10.01 -0.22
CA GLU A 66 -3.08 -9.75 1.01
C GLU A 66 -2.28 -10.23 2.22
N TYR A 67 -2.33 -9.43 3.29
CA TYR A 67 -1.67 -9.73 4.55
C TYR A 67 -2.65 -9.53 5.69
N THR A 68 -2.54 -10.35 6.72
CA THR A 68 -3.31 -10.15 7.95
C THR A 68 -2.33 -9.93 9.09
N VAL A 69 -2.40 -8.76 9.73
CA VAL A 69 -1.57 -8.39 10.87
C VAL A 69 -2.47 -7.88 11.99
N ASN A 70 -2.36 -8.46 13.18
CA ASN A 70 -3.17 -8.07 14.35
C ASN A 70 -4.67 -7.98 14.02
N LYS A 71 -5.19 -8.97 13.28
CA LYS A 71 -6.60 -9.04 12.85
C LYS A 71 -6.99 -7.96 11.83
N ILE A 72 -6.02 -7.22 11.30
CA ILE A 72 -6.26 -6.23 10.25
C ILE A 72 -5.85 -6.81 8.91
N ASN A 73 -6.73 -6.72 7.92
CA ASN A 73 -6.42 -7.11 6.55
C ASN A 73 -5.81 -5.95 5.81
N ILE A 74 -4.65 -6.20 5.18
CA ILE A 74 -3.97 -5.23 4.34
C ILE A 74 -3.96 -5.78 2.91
N ARG A 75 -4.50 -5.01 1.97
CA ARG A 75 -4.53 -5.35 0.56
C ARG A 75 -3.54 -4.46 -0.17
N HIS A 76 -2.57 -5.08 -0.83
CA HIS A 76 -1.49 -4.39 -1.53
C HIS A 76 -1.63 -4.64 -3.04
N PHE A 77 -1.94 -3.59 -3.79
CA PHE A 77 -2.12 -3.63 -5.24
C PHE A 77 -0.93 -3.01 -5.95
N ASP A 78 -0.60 -3.57 -7.11
CA ASP A 78 0.34 -2.97 -8.07
C ASP A 78 -0.36 -2.86 -9.42
N LEU A 79 -0.63 -1.64 -9.87
CA LEU A 79 -1.38 -1.39 -11.09
C LEU A 79 -0.47 -1.13 -12.31
N TYR A 80 0.83 -1.34 -12.18
CA TYR A 80 1.77 -1.07 -13.26
C TYR A 80 1.40 -1.77 -14.57
N ARG A 81 0.90 -3.00 -14.48
CA ARG A 81 0.54 -3.82 -15.65
C ARG A 81 -0.88 -3.60 -16.14
N ILE A 82 -1.68 -2.85 -15.42
CA ILE A 82 -3.06 -2.54 -15.81
C ILE A 82 -3.05 -1.39 -16.80
N LYS A 83 -3.65 -1.59 -17.99
CA LYS A 83 -3.56 -0.62 -19.08
C LYS A 83 -4.85 0.12 -19.37
N ASN A 84 -5.99 -0.37 -18.87
CA ASN A 84 -7.26 0.29 -19.13
C ASN A 84 -8.21 0.17 -17.93
N LYS A 85 -9.27 0.99 -17.95
CA LYS A 85 -10.23 1.05 -16.86
C LYS A 85 -11.04 -0.22 -16.69
N LYS A 86 -11.31 -0.94 -17.79
CA LYS A 86 -12.08 -2.18 -17.73
C LYS A 86 -11.37 -3.22 -16.89
N ASP A 87 -10.06 -3.37 -17.10
CA ASP A 87 -9.24 -4.29 -16.30
C ASP A 87 -9.18 -3.83 -14.85
N LEU A 88 -9.08 -2.51 -14.64
CA LEU A 88 -9.07 -1.93 -13.29
C LEU A 88 -10.37 -2.25 -12.55
N ASN A 89 -11.52 -2.11 -13.20
CA ASN A 89 -12.81 -2.39 -12.59
C ASN A 89 -12.94 -3.87 -12.20
N ASN A 90 -12.37 -4.77 -13.00
CA ASN A 90 -12.42 -6.20 -12.73
C ASN A 90 -11.61 -6.63 -11.51
N ILE A 91 -10.65 -5.82 -11.08
CA ILE A 91 -9.82 -6.12 -9.90
C ILE A 91 -10.57 -5.87 -8.59
N GLY A 92 -11.52 -4.94 -8.57
CA GLY A 92 -12.30 -4.63 -7.39
C GLY A 92 -11.48 -3.96 -6.28
N ILE A 93 -10.64 -2.98 -6.63
CA ILE A 93 -9.71 -2.34 -5.68
C ILE A 93 -10.42 -1.81 -4.44
N PHE A 94 -11.57 -1.16 -4.63
CA PHE A 94 -12.30 -0.54 -3.53
C PHE A 94 -13.42 -1.41 -2.97
N GLU A 95 -13.54 -2.64 -3.46
CA GLU A 95 -14.47 -3.61 -2.90
C GLU A 95 -14.04 -3.94 -1.47
N ASN A 96 -14.95 -3.75 -0.51
CA ASN A 96 -14.68 -3.95 0.92
C ASN A 96 -13.55 -3.06 1.46
N SER A 97 -13.24 -1.94 0.80
CA SER A 97 -12.14 -1.06 1.23
C SER A 97 -12.34 -0.50 2.63
N LYS A 98 -13.59 -0.36 3.09
CA LYS A 98 -13.89 0.10 4.46
C LYS A 98 -13.50 -0.91 5.53
N GLN A 99 -13.26 -2.15 5.17
CA GLN A 99 -12.87 -3.23 6.09
C GLN A 99 -11.39 -3.56 6.04
N ASN A 100 -10.64 -2.89 5.18
CA ASN A 100 -9.23 -3.18 4.94
C ASN A 100 -8.40 -1.90 4.98
N ILE A 101 -7.09 -2.08 5.13
CA ILE A 101 -6.12 -1.04 4.77
C ILE A 101 -5.67 -1.36 3.35
N THR A 102 -5.72 -0.37 2.47
CA THR A 102 -5.41 -0.55 1.04
C THR A 102 -4.16 0.22 0.68
N LEU A 103 -3.17 -0.49 0.11
CA LEU A 103 -1.94 0.10 -0.40
C LEU A 103 -1.93 -0.09 -1.91
N ILE A 104 -1.73 0.99 -2.66
CA ILE A 104 -1.80 0.95 -4.14
C ILE A 104 -0.54 1.56 -4.73
N GLU A 105 0.24 0.75 -5.46
CA GLU A 105 1.35 1.22 -6.28
C GLU A 105 0.84 1.54 -7.68
N TRP A 106 1.42 2.55 -8.30
CA TRP A 106 1.03 3.04 -9.63
C TRP A 106 -0.45 3.44 -9.67
N PRO A 107 -0.87 4.38 -8.79
CA PRO A 107 -2.29 4.73 -8.67
C PRO A 107 -2.80 5.70 -9.75
N GLU A 108 -1.96 6.08 -10.71
CA GLU A 108 -2.29 7.11 -11.70
C GLU A 108 -3.50 6.75 -12.56
N LEU A 109 -3.77 5.45 -12.73
CA LEU A 109 -4.93 4.98 -13.51
C LEU A 109 -6.26 5.22 -12.79
N ILE A 110 -6.23 5.44 -11.48
CA ILE A 110 -7.44 5.63 -10.68
C ILE A 110 -7.89 7.09 -10.78
N LYS A 111 -9.09 7.33 -11.33
CA LYS A 111 -9.63 8.69 -11.47
C LYS A 111 -10.37 9.15 -10.23
N ASN A 112 -11.17 8.27 -9.63
CA ASN A 112 -11.95 8.59 -8.43
C ASN A 112 -11.24 8.06 -7.20
N GLN A 113 -10.27 8.81 -6.70
CA GLN A 113 -9.48 8.40 -5.55
C GLN A 113 -10.27 8.62 -4.26
N PRO A 114 -10.09 7.74 -3.24
CA PRO A 114 -10.79 7.88 -1.96
C PRO A 114 -10.44 9.20 -1.28
N LYS A 115 -11.39 9.73 -0.50
CA LYS A 115 -11.14 10.94 0.29
C LYS A 115 -10.19 10.66 1.45
N ASN A 116 -10.35 9.53 2.12
CA ASN A 116 -9.48 9.11 3.23
C ASN A 116 -8.24 8.41 2.68
N ARG A 117 -7.33 9.21 2.15
CA ARG A 117 -6.11 8.68 1.57
C ARG A 117 -4.88 9.45 1.99
N LEU A 118 -3.75 8.79 1.90
CA LEU A 118 -2.43 9.41 2.04
C LEU A 118 -1.68 9.20 0.73
N ASP A 119 -1.16 10.26 0.15
CA ASP A 119 -0.35 10.20 -1.06
C ASP A 119 1.13 10.28 -0.69
N LEU A 120 1.91 9.29 -1.10
CA LEU A 120 3.36 9.24 -0.87
C LEU A 120 4.09 9.24 -2.20
N PHE A 121 5.04 10.17 -2.35
CA PHE A 121 5.84 10.33 -3.56
C PHE A 121 7.28 9.93 -3.29
N PHE A 122 7.71 8.91 -3.97
CA PHE A 122 9.07 8.36 -3.83
C PHE A 122 10.04 8.98 -4.80
#